data_c83e5ff1a6e4da1910f1a58acee687d8
#
_entry.id   c83e5ff1a6e4da1910f1a58acee687d8
#
_cell.length_a   1.000
_cell.length_b   1.000
_cell.length_c   1.000
_cell.angle_alpha   90.00
_cell.angle_beta   90.00
_cell.angle_gamma   90.00
#
_symmetry.space_group_name_H-M   'P 1'
#
loop_
_entity.id
_entity.type
_entity.pdbx_description
1 polymer ?
#
loop_
_entity_poly.entity_id
_entity_poly.type
_entity_poly.pdbx_seq_one_letter_code
_entity_poly.pdbx_strand_id
1 'polypeptide(L)'
;MKLNVLYEDNHLIVVEKPAGMLVQGDKTGDPCLMDEVKKYLKEKYKKSGNVFLGLVHRLDRPVGGVVLFAKTGKGASRLSAQFRERSVEKYYFAVVVGKMKEKSGKIVSFLKKDEKKNVAEVFTCEVPGTKRAELFWEQVSSGKENSLLKIKLGTGRTHQIRAQLASINHPILGDVKYGAPKPLPDKFIALFAASLSFKLATQDEAKTIELPWPKVWEKYLN
;
A
#
# COMPACT_ATOMS: atom_id res chain seq x y z
N MET A 1 -12.68 2.47 16.98
CA MET A 1 -11.30 1.90 16.84
C MET A 1 -10.31 2.95 17.31
N LYS A 2 -9.22 2.59 18.02
CA LYS A 2 -8.16 3.55 18.36
C LYS A 2 -7.25 3.74 17.13
N LEU A 3 -7.20 4.96 16.59
CA LEU A 3 -6.32 5.30 15.46
C LEU A 3 -4.85 5.22 15.92
N ASN A 4 -4.02 4.48 15.19
CA ASN A 4 -2.57 4.42 15.42
C ASN A 4 -1.87 5.51 14.60
N VAL A 5 -1.51 6.62 15.26
CA VAL A 5 -0.78 7.74 14.64
C VAL A 5 0.72 7.49 14.79
N LEU A 6 1.42 7.36 13.65
CA LEU A 6 2.85 7.05 13.58
C LEU A 6 3.72 8.30 13.54
N TYR A 7 3.20 9.38 12.95
CA TYR A 7 3.85 10.68 12.87
C TYR A 7 2.81 11.79 12.65
N GLU A 8 3.04 12.94 13.21
CA GLU A 8 2.21 14.12 12.97
C GLU A 8 3.02 15.40 13.14
N ASP A 9 2.89 16.31 12.18
CA ASP A 9 3.36 17.69 12.27
C ASP A 9 2.25 18.69 11.87
N ASN A 10 2.59 19.94 11.61
CA ASN A 10 1.61 20.98 11.23
C ASN A 10 0.95 20.72 9.87
N HIS A 11 1.62 19.99 8.96
CA HIS A 11 1.21 19.82 7.57
C HIS A 11 0.83 18.40 7.21
N LEU A 12 1.33 17.41 7.93
CA LEU A 12 1.25 15.99 7.59
C LEU A 12 0.76 15.16 8.77
N ILE A 13 0.13 14.03 8.47
CA ILE A 13 -0.16 12.97 9.43
C ILE A 13 0.03 11.61 8.77
N VAL A 14 0.78 10.73 9.45
CA VAL A 14 0.99 9.35 9.03
C VAL A 14 0.31 8.43 10.03
N VAL A 15 -0.48 7.51 9.53
CA VAL A 15 -1.24 6.57 10.35
C VAL A 15 -1.07 5.15 9.83
N GLU A 16 -1.27 4.17 10.70
CA GLU A 16 -1.40 2.78 10.30
C GLU A 16 -2.85 2.48 9.92
N LYS A 17 -3.04 2.00 8.69
CA LYS A 17 -4.33 1.49 8.20
C LYS A 17 -4.46 0.01 8.56
N PRO A 18 -5.49 -0.43 9.24
CA PRO A 18 -5.78 -1.86 9.35
C PRO A 18 -6.18 -2.42 8.00
N ALA A 19 -5.87 -3.69 7.76
CA ALA A 19 -6.42 -4.42 6.61
C ALA A 19 -7.96 -4.45 6.69
N GLY A 20 -8.63 -4.49 5.54
CA GLY A 20 -10.10 -4.49 5.46
C GLY A 20 -10.77 -3.11 5.47
N MET A 21 -10.09 -2.07 5.93
CA MET A 21 -10.61 -0.71 5.93
C MET A 21 -10.34 0.01 4.60
N LEU A 22 -11.28 0.81 4.15
CA LEU A 22 -11.07 1.74 3.03
C LEU A 22 -10.18 2.91 3.46
N VAL A 23 -9.35 3.46 2.55
CA VAL A 23 -8.62 4.71 2.82
C VAL A 23 -9.56 5.90 2.73
N GLN A 24 -10.41 5.95 1.71
CA GLN A 24 -11.45 6.97 1.50
C GLN A 24 -12.80 6.29 1.27
N GLY A 25 -13.88 6.98 1.59
CA GLY A 25 -15.24 6.49 1.35
C GLY A 25 -15.49 6.17 -0.12
N ASP A 26 -16.32 5.15 -0.35
CA ASP A 26 -16.82 4.75 -1.65
C ASP A 26 -18.34 4.58 -1.61
N LYS A 27 -18.91 3.99 -2.66
CA LYS A 27 -20.36 3.77 -2.78
C LYS A 27 -20.95 2.78 -1.77
N THR A 28 -20.12 2.07 -1.01
CA THR A 28 -20.61 1.11 0.02
C THR A 28 -21.08 1.82 1.28
N GLY A 29 -20.61 3.04 1.55
CA GLY A 29 -20.87 3.76 2.79
C GLY A 29 -20.11 3.22 4.00
N ASP A 30 -19.19 2.27 3.80
CA ASP A 30 -18.39 1.72 4.88
C ASP A 30 -17.46 2.78 5.51
N PRO A 31 -17.20 2.72 6.82
CA PRO A 31 -16.24 3.59 7.49
C PRO A 31 -14.89 3.58 6.81
N CYS A 32 -14.26 4.74 6.66
CA CYS A 32 -12.97 4.86 6.02
C CYS A 32 -11.92 5.54 6.92
N LEU A 33 -10.65 5.29 6.62
CA LEU A 33 -9.53 5.84 7.38
C LEU A 33 -9.51 7.37 7.40
N MET A 34 -9.90 8.03 6.29
CA MET A 34 -9.98 9.49 6.22
C MET A 34 -10.95 10.06 7.26
N ASP A 35 -12.09 9.41 7.48
CA ASP A 35 -13.08 9.89 8.44
C ASP A 35 -12.59 9.72 9.86
N GLU A 36 -11.93 8.60 10.18
CA GLU A 36 -11.30 8.37 11.47
C GLU A 36 -10.19 9.40 11.76
N VAL A 37 -9.35 9.71 10.76
CA VAL A 37 -8.30 10.74 10.89
C VAL A 37 -8.91 12.14 11.06
N LYS A 38 -9.95 12.49 10.31
CA LYS A 38 -10.65 13.77 10.47
C LYS A 38 -11.27 13.90 11.86
N LYS A 39 -11.89 12.83 12.37
CA LYS A 39 -12.46 12.79 13.71
C LYS A 39 -11.36 13.01 14.76
N TYR A 40 -10.25 12.28 14.68
CA TYR A 40 -9.11 12.45 15.55
C TYR A 40 -8.58 13.90 15.56
N LEU A 41 -8.38 14.51 14.38
CA LEU A 41 -7.89 15.87 14.27
C LEU A 41 -8.90 16.90 14.81
N LYS A 42 -10.19 16.66 14.61
CA LYS A 42 -11.27 17.51 15.14
C LYS A 42 -11.28 17.53 16.65
N GLU A 43 -11.20 16.37 17.27
CA GLU A 43 -11.17 16.19 18.72
C GLU A 43 -9.88 16.77 19.32
N LYS A 44 -8.71 16.38 18.79
CA LYS A 44 -7.38 16.81 19.28
C LYS A 44 -7.21 18.33 19.26
N TYR A 45 -7.65 18.98 18.19
CA TYR A 45 -7.49 20.43 18.01
C TYR A 45 -8.75 21.24 18.32
N LYS A 46 -9.79 20.61 18.90
CA LYS A 46 -11.07 21.24 19.28
C LYS A 46 -11.67 22.09 18.14
N LYS A 47 -11.62 21.59 16.90
CA LYS A 47 -12.11 22.31 15.73
C LYS A 47 -13.63 22.27 15.67
N SER A 48 -14.28 23.45 15.56
CA SER A 48 -15.75 23.57 15.45
C SER A 48 -16.28 23.23 14.06
N GLY A 49 -15.46 23.47 13.00
CA GLY A 49 -15.84 23.28 11.59
C GLY A 49 -15.33 21.97 10.97
N ASN A 50 -15.36 21.95 9.64
CA ASN A 50 -14.83 20.85 8.84
C ASN A 50 -13.30 20.80 8.92
N VAL A 51 -12.75 19.57 8.97
CA VAL A 51 -11.31 19.32 8.96
C VAL A 51 -10.86 19.01 7.54
N PHE A 52 -9.96 19.84 7.02
CA PHE A 52 -9.29 19.53 5.76
C PHE A 52 -8.36 18.33 5.95
N LEU A 53 -8.42 17.37 5.03
CA LEU A 53 -7.48 16.25 4.93
C LEU A 53 -7.28 15.92 3.45
N GLY A 54 -6.06 16.12 2.97
CA GLY A 54 -5.67 15.87 1.58
C GLY A 54 -5.21 14.42 1.39
N LEU A 55 -5.82 13.72 0.43
CA LEU A 55 -5.43 12.38 0.02
C LEU A 55 -4.35 12.46 -1.05
N VAL A 56 -3.18 11.87 -0.79
CA VAL A 56 -2.03 11.89 -1.72
C VAL A 56 -1.68 10.51 -2.28
N HIS A 57 -2.06 9.44 -1.58
CA HIS A 57 -1.96 8.06 -2.06
C HIS A 57 -2.99 7.17 -1.34
N ARG A 58 -3.13 5.93 -1.83
CA ARG A 58 -4.07 4.95 -1.27
C ARG A 58 -3.43 3.58 -1.17
N LEU A 59 -3.96 2.77 -0.24
CA LEU A 59 -3.80 1.32 -0.20
C LEU A 59 -5.13 0.67 -0.58
N ASP A 60 -5.07 -0.52 -1.17
CA ASP A 60 -6.26 -1.33 -1.43
C ASP A 60 -6.94 -1.72 -0.11
N ARG A 61 -8.25 -1.96 -0.13
CA ARG A 61 -9.03 -2.33 1.06
C ARG A 61 -8.41 -3.48 1.86
N PRO A 62 -8.01 -4.63 1.25
CA PRO A 62 -7.45 -5.76 1.98
C PRO A 62 -6.00 -5.57 2.48
N VAL A 63 -5.34 -4.46 2.12
CA VAL A 63 -3.94 -4.17 2.45
C VAL A 63 -3.84 -3.29 3.68
N GLY A 64 -3.05 -3.70 4.68
CA GLY A 64 -2.71 -2.89 5.86
C GLY A 64 -1.42 -2.11 5.69
N GLY A 65 -1.12 -1.20 6.65
CA GLY A 65 0.17 -0.51 6.74
C GLY A 65 0.10 1.00 6.68
N VAL A 66 1.24 1.61 6.38
CA VAL A 66 1.48 3.05 6.47
C VAL A 66 0.71 3.84 5.42
N VAL A 67 -0.05 4.85 5.87
CA VAL A 67 -0.76 5.82 5.00
C VAL A 67 -0.45 7.23 5.45
N LEU A 68 -0.09 8.09 4.49
CA LEU A 68 0.24 9.50 4.68
C LEU A 68 -0.90 10.37 4.15
N PHE A 69 -1.31 11.33 4.95
CA PHE A 69 -2.26 12.38 4.57
C PHE A 69 -1.64 13.76 4.77
N ALA A 70 -2.16 14.74 4.03
CA ALA A 70 -1.84 16.14 4.22
C ALA A 70 -2.91 16.83 5.09
N LYS A 71 -2.49 17.56 6.13
CA LYS A 71 -3.37 18.35 7.00
C LYS A 71 -3.63 19.75 6.46
N THR A 72 -2.88 20.18 5.43
CA THR A 72 -3.00 21.51 4.81
C THR A 72 -2.90 21.45 3.29
N GLY A 73 -3.42 22.44 2.58
CA GLY A 73 -3.31 22.56 1.11
C GLY A 73 -1.86 22.64 0.64
N LYS A 74 -0.98 23.35 1.38
CA LYS A 74 0.47 23.41 1.11
C LYS A 74 1.12 22.02 1.21
N GLY A 75 0.79 21.26 2.26
CA GLY A 75 1.24 19.87 2.42
C GLY A 75 0.75 18.98 1.29
N ALA A 76 -0.54 19.08 0.92
CA ALA A 76 -1.13 18.29 -0.16
C ALA A 76 -0.45 18.56 -1.51
N SER A 77 -0.19 19.82 -1.86
CA SER A 77 0.49 20.20 -3.10
C SER A 77 1.90 19.63 -3.18
N ARG A 78 2.71 19.80 -2.12
CA ARG A 78 4.10 19.32 -2.08
C ARG A 78 4.22 17.80 -2.08
N LEU A 79 3.37 17.11 -1.31
CA LEU A 79 3.35 15.65 -1.35
C LEU A 79 2.87 15.11 -2.70
N SER A 80 1.83 15.71 -3.30
CA SER A 80 1.35 15.30 -4.62
C SER A 80 2.44 15.44 -5.68
N ALA A 81 3.29 16.47 -5.60
CA ALA A 81 4.46 16.63 -6.46
C ALA A 81 5.45 15.46 -6.28
N GLN A 82 5.82 15.13 -5.04
CA GLN A 82 6.72 14.02 -4.73
C GLN A 82 6.19 12.66 -5.24
N PHE A 83 4.89 12.38 -5.07
CA PHE A 83 4.27 11.16 -5.61
C PHE A 83 4.29 11.12 -7.14
N ARG A 84 4.04 12.24 -7.81
CA ARG A 84 4.08 12.37 -9.27
C ARG A 84 5.49 12.19 -9.82
N GLU A 85 6.49 12.78 -9.17
CA GLU A 85 7.91 12.70 -9.49
C GLU A 85 8.55 11.36 -9.07
N ARG A 86 7.80 10.53 -8.33
CA ARG A 86 8.25 9.24 -7.81
C ARG A 86 9.44 9.34 -6.85
N SER A 87 9.59 10.46 -6.17
CA SER A 87 10.63 10.66 -5.17
C SER A 87 10.27 10.06 -3.80
N VAL A 88 9.01 9.63 -3.61
CA VAL A 88 8.56 8.90 -2.43
C VAL A 88 8.94 7.43 -2.54
N GLU A 89 9.79 6.93 -1.65
CA GLU A 89 10.12 5.52 -1.58
C GLU A 89 9.04 4.74 -0.80
N LYS A 90 8.70 3.56 -1.30
CA LYS A 90 7.65 2.70 -0.74
C LYS A 90 8.13 1.27 -0.66
N TYR A 91 8.13 0.71 0.55
CA TYR A 91 8.44 -0.69 0.77
C TYR A 91 7.23 -1.43 1.33
N TYR A 92 7.07 -2.64 0.86
CA TYR A 92 6.02 -3.56 1.27
C TYR A 92 6.63 -4.87 1.72
N PHE A 93 5.92 -5.59 2.58
CA PHE A 93 6.13 -7.02 2.76
C PHE A 93 4.96 -7.77 2.16
N ALA A 94 5.25 -8.92 1.56
CA ALA A 94 4.23 -9.84 1.05
C ALA A 94 4.62 -11.28 1.34
N VAL A 95 3.67 -12.09 1.79
CA VAL A 95 3.81 -13.55 1.73
C VAL A 95 3.20 -14.01 0.42
N VAL A 96 3.99 -14.70 -0.40
CA VAL A 96 3.55 -15.25 -1.68
C VAL A 96 3.46 -16.77 -1.63
N VAL A 97 2.56 -17.33 -2.44
CA VAL A 97 2.42 -18.77 -2.62
C VAL A 97 3.60 -19.29 -3.41
N GLY A 98 4.17 -20.40 -2.95
CA GLY A 98 5.31 -21.06 -3.57
C GLY A 98 6.67 -20.54 -3.08
N LYS A 99 7.70 -21.31 -3.39
CA LYS A 99 9.10 -20.96 -3.11
C LYS A 99 9.66 -20.16 -4.28
N MET A 100 10.19 -18.97 -3.98
CA MET A 100 10.95 -18.22 -4.98
C MET A 100 12.24 -18.98 -5.33
N LYS A 101 12.54 -19.10 -6.62
CA LYS A 101 13.79 -19.72 -7.08
C LYS A 101 15.00 -18.82 -6.83
N GLU A 102 14.79 -17.53 -7.07
CA GLU A 102 15.83 -16.51 -6.91
C GLU A 102 15.71 -15.81 -5.54
N LYS A 103 16.82 -15.24 -5.07
CA LYS A 103 16.84 -14.46 -3.81
C LYS A 103 16.34 -13.03 -3.97
N SER A 104 16.40 -12.50 -5.16
CA SER A 104 15.93 -11.15 -5.50
C SER A 104 15.62 -11.06 -6.99
N GLY A 105 14.86 -10.04 -7.35
CA GLY A 105 14.53 -9.82 -8.75
C GLY A 105 13.84 -8.50 -9.00
N LYS A 106 13.61 -8.24 -10.28
CA LYS A 106 12.90 -7.08 -10.79
C LYS A 106 11.79 -7.54 -11.71
N ILE A 107 10.59 -6.97 -11.56
CA ILE A 107 9.49 -7.22 -12.49
C ILE A 107 9.17 -5.89 -13.19
N VAL A 108 9.25 -5.91 -14.51
CA VAL A 108 8.81 -4.81 -15.39
C VAL A 108 7.72 -5.35 -16.28
N SER A 109 6.58 -4.68 -16.31
CA SER A 109 5.43 -5.05 -17.12
C SER A 109 4.59 -3.81 -17.43
N PHE A 110 3.52 -3.99 -18.19
CA PHE A 110 2.56 -2.95 -18.52
C PHE A 110 1.20 -3.34 -17.97
N LEU A 111 0.56 -2.43 -17.23
CA LEU A 111 -0.70 -2.70 -16.55
C LEU A 111 -1.83 -1.88 -17.16
N LYS A 112 -2.97 -2.53 -17.35
CA LYS A 112 -4.25 -1.91 -17.73
C LYS A 112 -5.32 -2.30 -16.71
N LYS A 113 -6.06 -1.33 -16.20
CA LYS A 113 -7.17 -1.60 -15.30
C LYS A 113 -8.40 -2.04 -16.09
N ASP A 114 -8.94 -3.21 -15.79
CA ASP A 114 -10.29 -3.61 -16.15
C ASP A 114 -11.25 -3.03 -15.10
N GLU A 115 -11.99 -2.00 -15.48
CA GLU A 115 -12.92 -1.32 -14.58
C GLU A 115 -14.12 -2.20 -14.18
N LYS A 116 -14.57 -3.11 -15.07
CA LYS A 116 -15.73 -3.99 -14.82
C LYS A 116 -15.40 -5.05 -13.78
N LYS A 117 -14.24 -5.69 -13.93
CA LYS A 117 -13.74 -6.72 -13.00
C LYS A 117 -13.02 -6.11 -11.80
N ASN A 118 -12.66 -4.83 -11.87
CA ASN A 118 -11.82 -4.12 -10.91
C ASN A 118 -10.50 -4.88 -10.63
N VAL A 119 -9.80 -5.31 -11.69
CA VAL A 119 -8.49 -5.96 -11.66
C VAL A 119 -7.50 -5.19 -12.54
N ALA A 120 -6.20 -5.39 -12.30
CA ALA A 120 -5.16 -4.96 -13.22
C ALA A 120 -4.71 -6.16 -14.07
N GLU A 121 -4.81 -6.04 -15.37
CA GLU A 121 -4.28 -6.99 -16.34
C GLU A 121 -2.81 -6.69 -16.62
N VAL A 122 -2.01 -7.73 -16.80
CA VAL A 122 -0.56 -7.65 -17.00
C VAL A 122 -0.21 -7.98 -18.43
N PHE A 123 0.59 -7.12 -19.08
CA PHE A 123 1.11 -7.30 -20.43
C PHE A 123 2.64 -7.24 -20.37
N THR A 124 3.28 -8.05 -21.21
CA THR A 124 4.75 -8.11 -21.33
C THR A 124 5.31 -6.97 -22.17
N CYS A 125 4.50 -6.40 -23.06
CA CYS A 125 4.85 -5.25 -23.91
C CYS A 125 3.80 -4.13 -23.75
N GLU A 126 4.14 -2.95 -24.23
CA GLU A 126 3.23 -1.81 -24.23
C GLU A 126 2.15 -2.00 -25.31
N VAL A 127 0.90 -1.88 -24.89
CA VAL A 127 -0.28 -1.87 -25.76
C VAL A 127 -1.16 -0.67 -25.40
N PRO A 128 -2.07 -0.23 -26.28
CA PRO A 128 -2.92 0.93 -26.03
C PRO A 128 -3.68 0.86 -24.68
N GLY A 129 -3.55 1.91 -23.89
CA GLY A 129 -4.19 2.02 -22.57
C GLY A 129 -3.43 1.37 -21.41
N THR A 130 -2.28 0.76 -21.65
CA THR A 130 -1.42 0.24 -20.59
C THR A 130 -0.50 1.33 -20.02
N LYS A 131 0.00 1.09 -18.80
CA LYS A 131 0.98 1.94 -18.12
C LYS A 131 2.14 1.09 -17.61
N ARG A 132 3.37 1.49 -17.89
CA ARG A 132 4.57 0.81 -17.38
C ARG A 132 4.53 0.73 -15.86
N ALA A 133 4.82 -0.46 -15.34
CA ALA A 133 4.88 -0.80 -13.93
C ALA A 133 6.20 -1.51 -13.61
N GLU A 134 6.82 -1.12 -12.48
CA GLU A 134 8.12 -1.64 -12.08
C GLU A 134 8.16 -1.83 -10.56
N LEU A 135 8.61 -3.00 -10.13
CA LEU A 135 8.94 -3.29 -8.75
C LEU A 135 10.23 -4.11 -8.66
N PHE A 136 10.86 -4.02 -7.49
CA PHE A 136 12.00 -4.85 -7.09
C PHE A 136 11.57 -5.65 -5.88
N TRP A 137 12.03 -6.87 -5.78
CA TRP A 137 11.75 -7.74 -4.64
C TRP A 137 13.00 -8.46 -4.16
N GLU A 138 13.03 -8.76 -2.87
CA GLU A 138 14.05 -9.54 -2.18
C GLU A 138 13.36 -10.55 -1.28
N GLN A 139 13.80 -11.79 -1.29
CA GLN A 139 13.30 -12.84 -0.40
C GLN A 139 13.92 -12.67 0.98
N VAL A 140 13.08 -12.37 1.96
CA VAL A 140 13.47 -12.22 3.37
C VAL A 140 13.53 -13.59 4.07
N SER A 141 12.55 -14.44 3.78
CA SER A 141 12.43 -15.78 4.36
C SER A 141 11.70 -16.72 3.40
N SER A 142 11.93 -18.01 3.56
CA SER A 142 11.22 -19.06 2.81
C SER A 142 10.77 -20.15 3.77
N GLY A 143 9.48 -20.43 3.74
CA GLY A 143 8.88 -21.56 4.45
C GLY A 143 8.79 -22.83 3.60
N LYS A 144 7.93 -23.77 4.04
CA LYS A 144 7.69 -25.03 3.29
C LYS A 144 6.99 -24.78 1.96
N GLU A 145 5.96 -23.92 1.97
CA GLU A 145 5.07 -23.70 0.83
C GLU A 145 5.01 -22.24 0.36
N ASN A 146 5.55 -21.29 1.13
CA ASN A 146 5.42 -19.86 0.88
C ASN A 146 6.75 -19.13 1.05
N SER A 147 6.86 -17.93 0.50
CA SER A 147 8.03 -17.06 0.66
C SER A 147 7.60 -15.68 1.16
N LEU A 148 8.38 -15.08 2.07
CA LEU A 148 8.24 -13.70 2.51
C LEU A 148 9.16 -12.82 1.66
N LEU A 149 8.57 -11.83 1.00
CA LEU A 149 9.27 -10.88 0.16
C LEU A 149 9.23 -9.48 0.76
N LYS A 150 10.35 -8.76 0.66
CA LYS A 150 10.42 -7.29 0.78
C LYS A 150 10.39 -6.70 -0.62
N ILE A 151 9.51 -5.73 -0.86
CA ILE A 151 9.21 -5.23 -2.20
C ILE A 151 9.40 -3.71 -2.21
N LYS A 152 10.25 -3.20 -3.10
CA LYS A 152 10.38 -1.77 -3.40
C LYS A 152 9.57 -1.44 -4.65
N LEU A 153 8.62 -0.49 -4.54
CA LEU A 153 7.85 -0.02 -5.69
C LEU A 153 8.59 1.08 -6.45
N GLY A 154 8.91 0.84 -7.73
CA GLY A 154 9.37 1.88 -8.66
C GLY A 154 8.22 2.72 -9.23
N THR A 155 7.01 2.16 -9.28
CA THR A 155 5.78 2.82 -9.73
C THR A 155 4.62 2.50 -8.78
N GLY A 156 3.47 3.18 -8.89
CA GLY A 156 2.31 2.96 -8.03
C GLY A 156 1.02 2.81 -8.85
N ARG A 157 0.90 1.71 -9.63
CA ARG A 157 -0.32 1.41 -10.39
C ARG A 157 -1.33 0.67 -9.53
N THR A 158 -2.60 0.75 -9.88
CA THR A 158 -3.67 0.01 -9.20
C THR A 158 -3.34 -1.48 -9.16
N HIS A 159 -3.45 -2.10 -7.98
CA HIS A 159 -3.17 -3.51 -7.71
C HIS A 159 -1.79 -3.99 -8.21
N GLN A 160 -0.81 -3.09 -8.39
CA GLN A 160 0.45 -3.41 -9.08
C GLN A 160 1.17 -4.64 -8.50
N ILE A 161 1.46 -4.66 -7.20
CA ILE A 161 2.17 -5.77 -6.56
C ILE A 161 1.41 -7.07 -6.74
N ARG A 162 0.10 -7.03 -6.53
CA ARG A 162 -0.81 -8.18 -6.64
C ARG A 162 -0.77 -8.80 -8.03
N ALA A 163 -0.95 -7.97 -9.06
CA ALA A 163 -0.97 -8.40 -10.46
C ALA A 163 0.41 -8.89 -10.93
N GLN A 164 1.48 -8.16 -10.62
CA GLN A 164 2.83 -8.52 -11.06
C GLN A 164 3.36 -9.81 -10.40
N LEU A 165 3.10 -10.02 -9.11
CA LEU A 165 3.50 -11.27 -8.46
C LEU A 165 2.69 -12.47 -8.97
N ALA A 166 1.40 -12.29 -9.21
CA ALA A 166 0.56 -13.32 -9.84
C ALA A 166 1.03 -13.68 -11.25
N SER A 167 1.48 -12.70 -12.05
CA SER A 167 1.96 -12.94 -13.42
C SER A 167 3.24 -13.77 -13.51
N ILE A 168 3.98 -13.90 -12.42
CA ILE A 168 5.14 -14.79 -12.30
C ILE A 168 4.83 -16.08 -11.52
N ASN A 169 3.55 -16.46 -11.39
CA ASN A 169 3.05 -17.65 -10.69
C ASN A 169 3.30 -17.65 -9.16
N HIS A 170 3.48 -16.48 -8.55
CA HIS A 170 3.63 -16.30 -7.10
C HIS A 170 2.58 -15.33 -6.57
N PRO A 171 1.26 -15.69 -6.62
CA PRO A 171 0.21 -14.81 -6.11
C PRO A 171 0.40 -14.57 -4.61
N ILE A 172 -0.03 -13.42 -4.13
CA ILE A 172 -0.01 -13.09 -2.71
C ILE A 172 -0.95 -14.04 -1.96
N LEU A 173 -0.51 -14.58 -0.84
CA LEU A 173 -1.29 -15.50 -0.01
C LEU A 173 -2.60 -14.83 0.42
N GLY A 174 -3.72 -15.51 0.16
CA GLY A 174 -5.08 -15.01 0.43
C GLY A 174 -5.68 -14.18 -0.71
N ASP A 175 -4.92 -13.81 -1.73
CA ASP A 175 -5.41 -13.00 -2.86
C ASP A 175 -6.05 -13.85 -3.95
N VAL A 176 -7.23 -14.41 -3.66
CA VAL A 176 -7.99 -15.24 -4.60
C VAL A 176 -8.36 -14.48 -5.88
N LYS A 177 -8.46 -13.16 -5.82
CA LYS A 177 -8.72 -12.31 -6.99
C LYS A 177 -7.61 -12.38 -8.02
N TYR A 178 -6.38 -12.68 -7.59
CA TYR A 178 -5.19 -12.82 -8.42
C TYR A 178 -4.62 -14.25 -8.39
N GLY A 179 -5.46 -15.25 -8.10
CA GLY A 179 -5.11 -16.66 -8.30
C GLY A 179 -4.53 -17.37 -7.08
N ALA A 180 -4.57 -16.79 -5.88
CA ALA A 180 -4.24 -17.54 -4.68
C ALA A 180 -5.25 -18.70 -4.49
N PRO A 181 -4.79 -19.91 -4.09
CA PRO A 181 -5.66 -21.08 -4.01
C PRO A 181 -6.79 -20.95 -2.99
N LYS A 182 -6.56 -20.23 -1.90
CA LYS A 182 -7.51 -20.08 -0.79
C LYS A 182 -7.48 -18.66 -0.23
N PRO A 183 -8.61 -18.12 0.25
CA PRO A 183 -8.63 -16.88 1.02
C PRO A 183 -7.96 -17.12 2.39
N LEU A 184 -7.46 -16.05 3.03
CA LEU A 184 -7.13 -16.08 4.44
C LEU A 184 -8.42 -16.07 5.28
N PRO A 185 -8.39 -16.57 6.54
CA PRO A 185 -9.58 -16.66 7.40
C PRO A 185 -10.32 -15.33 7.59
N ASP A 186 -9.58 -14.23 7.66
CA ASP A 186 -10.07 -12.86 7.80
C ASP A 186 -10.39 -12.17 6.46
N LYS A 187 -10.30 -12.90 5.33
CA LYS A 187 -10.49 -12.40 3.95
C LYS A 187 -9.55 -11.25 3.56
N PHE A 188 -8.45 -11.07 4.27
CA PHE A 188 -7.40 -10.13 3.91
C PHE A 188 -6.40 -10.81 2.98
N ILE A 189 -5.37 -10.09 2.59
CA ILE A 189 -4.26 -10.65 1.80
C ILE A 189 -2.96 -10.40 2.55
N ALA A 190 -1.98 -11.25 2.39
CA ALA A 190 -0.70 -11.10 3.05
C ALA A 190 0.19 -10.07 2.33
N LEU A 191 -0.30 -8.82 2.23
CA LEU A 191 0.39 -7.65 1.70
C LEU A 191 0.30 -6.50 2.69
N PHE A 192 1.43 -5.90 3.03
CA PHE A 192 1.53 -4.86 4.05
C PHE A 192 2.46 -3.73 3.59
N ALA A 193 1.97 -2.49 3.62
CA ALA A 193 2.75 -1.30 3.33
C ALA A 193 3.61 -0.96 4.55
N ALA A 194 4.85 -1.42 4.54
CA ALA A 194 5.72 -1.40 5.72
C ALA A 194 6.48 -0.10 5.88
N SER A 195 6.89 0.55 4.79
CA SER A 195 7.71 1.76 4.90
C SER A 195 7.36 2.79 3.84
N LEU A 196 7.41 4.05 4.26
CA LEU A 196 7.23 5.22 3.42
C LEU A 196 8.30 6.27 3.76
N SER A 197 9.12 6.65 2.76
CA SER A 197 10.10 7.72 2.89
C SER A 197 9.71 8.89 1.97
N PHE A 198 9.63 10.08 2.53
CA PHE A 198 9.19 11.30 1.85
C PHE A 198 9.88 12.53 2.43
N LYS A 199 9.95 13.63 1.69
CA LYS A 199 10.41 14.93 2.22
C LYS A 199 9.27 15.65 2.95
N LEU A 200 9.60 16.27 4.08
CA LEU A 200 8.66 17.08 4.86
C LEU A 200 8.10 18.25 4.03
N ALA A 201 6.90 18.72 4.38
CA ALA A 201 6.24 19.74 3.58
C ALA A 201 6.89 21.14 3.64
N THR A 202 7.65 21.45 4.67
CA THR A 202 8.21 22.79 4.91
C THR A 202 9.72 22.79 5.14
N GLN A 203 10.33 21.62 5.22
CA GLN A 203 11.77 21.44 5.48
C GLN A 203 12.36 20.54 4.40
N ASP A 204 13.59 20.76 3.99
CA ASP A 204 14.30 19.85 3.08
C ASP A 204 14.90 18.67 3.84
N GLU A 205 14.06 18.04 4.65
CA GLU A 205 14.39 16.89 5.47
C GLU A 205 13.60 15.69 5.01
N ALA A 206 14.27 14.56 4.84
CA ALA A 206 13.62 13.28 4.56
C ALA A 206 13.13 12.63 5.84
N LYS A 207 11.89 12.14 5.82
CA LYS A 207 11.30 11.37 6.91
C LYS A 207 10.97 9.98 6.44
N THR A 208 11.43 8.98 7.18
CA THR A 208 11.07 7.57 6.96
C THR A 208 10.22 7.08 8.11
N ILE A 209 9.08 6.48 7.79
CA ILE A 209 8.21 5.80 8.75
C ILE A 209 8.23 4.32 8.41
N GLU A 210 8.51 3.49 9.40
CA GLU A 210 8.62 2.03 9.21
C GLU A 210 7.79 1.28 10.24
N LEU A 211 7.19 0.19 9.78
CA LEU A 211 6.50 -0.81 10.59
C LEU A 211 7.08 -2.19 10.26
N PRO A 212 7.25 -3.07 11.25
CA PRO A 212 7.58 -4.45 10.99
C PRO A 212 6.44 -5.14 10.25
N TRP A 213 6.75 -6.21 9.51
CA TRP A 213 5.69 -7.04 8.94
C TRP A 213 4.86 -7.73 10.05
N PRO A 214 3.57 -8.03 9.80
CA PRO A 214 2.68 -8.61 10.80
C PRO A 214 3.18 -9.95 11.33
N LYS A 215 3.50 -10.05 12.63
CA LYS A 215 4.01 -11.29 13.26
C LYS A 215 3.10 -12.50 13.04
N VAL A 216 1.79 -12.29 12.88
CA VAL A 216 0.81 -13.34 12.57
C VAL A 216 1.14 -14.10 11.28
N TRP A 217 2.00 -13.57 10.40
CA TRP A 217 2.43 -14.24 9.17
C TRP A 217 3.51 -15.30 9.38
N GLU A 218 4.17 -15.37 10.55
CA GLU A 218 5.13 -16.42 10.89
C GLU A 218 4.54 -17.82 10.69
N LYS A 219 3.26 -18.00 11.04
CA LYS A 219 2.53 -19.28 10.83
C LYS A 219 2.42 -19.73 9.37
N TYR A 220 2.61 -18.82 8.41
CA TYR A 220 2.56 -19.15 6.98
C TYR A 220 3.94 -19.49 6.39
N LEU A 221 5.00 -19.32 7.18
CA LEU A 221 6.39 -19.57 6.81
C LEU A 221 6.98 -20.84 7.46
N ASN A 222 6.23 -21.44 8.37
CA ASN A 222 6.63 -22.69 9.07
C ASN A 222 6.24 -23.95 8.29
#